data_6211871dd6fb6c1994f107765917204f
#
_entry.id   6211871dd6fb6c1994f107765917204f
#
_cell.length_a   1.000
_cell.length_b   1.000
_cell.length_c   1.000
_cell.angle_alpha   90.00
_cell.angle_beta   90.00
_cell.angle_gamma   90.00
#
_symmetry.space_group_name_H-M   'P 1'
#
loop_
_entity.id
_entity.type
_entity.pdbx_description
1 polymer ?
#
loop_
_entity_poly.entity_id
_entity_poly.type
_entity_poly.pdbx_seq_one_letter_code
_entity_poly.pdbx_strand_id
1 'polypeptide(L)'
;MKIDLCKIFGVEEGEEFKIEYENLKGNELIYKVNNGLRCKVDGGDFIRSDLRLNDLLNVKEIIKLPKKKQFTNDELAIMRSLPKACVWIARDDNKAIYTFNNKPEKDDELWNNNGVIKELDLFQHLFNSITWEDEEPVFIDDYVER
;
A
#
# COMPACT_ATOMS: atom_id res chain seq x y z
N MET A 1 5.77 -3.50 33.86
CA MET A 1 5.10 -2.48 33.02
C MET A 1 5.24 -2.92 31.57
N LYS A 2 4.14 -3.16 30.86
CA LYS A 2 4.16 -3.54 29.44
C LYS A 2 4.19 -2.25 28.62
N ILE A 3 5.23 -2.03 27.84
CA ILE A 3 5.35 -0.84 26.98
C ILE A 3 4.41 -1.02 25.79
N ASP A 4 3.53 -0.05 25.56
CA ASP A 4 2.63 -0.01 24.42
C ASP A 4 3.34 0.67 23.23
N LEU A 5 3.91 -0.16 22.36
CA LEU A 5 4.64 0.32 21.18
C LEU A 5 3.73 0.99 20.15
N CYS A 6 2.48 0.53 20.01
CA CYS A 6 1.52 1.16 19.10
C CYS A 6 1.28 2.62 19.49
N LYS A 7 1.13 2.88 20.81
CA LYS A 7 0.95 4.23 21.31
C LYS A 7 2.19 5.09 21.14
N ILE A 8 3.40 4.51 21.32
CA ILE A 8 4.67 5.23 21.15
C ILE A 8 4.85 5.68 19.71
N PHE A 9 4.59 4.80 18.73
CA PHE A 9 4.74 5.11 17.31
C PHE A 9 3.50 5.75 16.68
N GLY A 10 2.38 5.84 17.39
CA GLY A 10 1.13 6.39 16.87
C GLY A 10 0.53 5.55 15.75
N VAL A 11 0.76 4.23 15.76
CA VAL A 11 0.32 3.26 14.75
C VAL A 11 -0.64 2.23 15.33
N GLU A 12 -1.40 1.54 14.47
CA GLU A 12 -2.23 0.40 14.87
C GLU A 12 -1.41 -0.90 14.88
N GLU A 13 -1.90 -1.94 15.58
CA GLU A 13 -1.25 -3.26 15.54
C GLU A 13 -1.33 -3.84 14.12
N GLY A 14 -0.18 -4.25 13.58
CA GLY A 14 -0.05 -4.74 12.21
C GLY A 14 0.12 -3.66 11.13
N GLU A 15 -0.08 -2.38 11.45
CA GLU A 15 0.17 -1.28 10.52
C GLU A 15 1.66 -1.19 10.18
N GLU A 16 1.97 -1.07 8.89
CA GLU A 16 3.35 -0.93 8.39
C GLU A 16 3.74 0.56 8.36
N PHE A 17 4.97 0.87 8.77
CA PHE A 17 5.49 2.23 8.81
C PHE A 17 7.01 2.25 8.61
N LYS A 18 7.54 3.40 8.23
CA LYS A 18 8.99 3.68 8.18
C LYS A 18 9.37 4.63 9.31
N ILE A 19 10.60 4.53 9.78
CA ILE A 19 11.17 5.44 10.78
C ILE A 19 12.25 6.26 10.08
N GLU A 20 12.08 7.59 10.03
CA GLU A 20 13.15 8.49 9.64
C GLU A 20 13.94 8.91 10.88
N TYR A 21 15.26 8.87 10.78
CA TYR A 21 16.20 9.30 11.81
C TYR A 21 16.91 10.58 11.39
N GLU A 22 17.22 11.46 12.35
CA GLU A 22 17.89 12.74 12.07
C GLU A 22 19.26 12.59 11.39
N ASN A 23 19.99 11.51 11.69
CA ASN A 23 21.38 11.33 11.27
C ASN A 23 21.60 10.17 10.28
N LEU A 24 20.54 9.48 9.82
CA LEU A 24 20.64 8.35 8.91
C LEU A 24 19.82 8.62 7.64
N LYS A 25 20.50 8.84 6.53
CA LYS A 25 19.85 8.86 5.21
C LYS A 25 19.63 7.44 4.72
N GLY A 26 18.39 7.12 4.35
CA GLY A 26 18.07 5.89 3.61
C GLY A 26 17.84 4.66 4.47
N ASN A 27 17.08 4.77 5.55
CA ASN A 27 16.60 3.57 6.24
C ASN A 27 15.42 2.97 5.45
N GLU A 28 15.73 1.98 4.61
CA GLU A 28 14.74 1.26 3.78
C GLU A 28 13.95 0.20 4.58
N LEU A 29 14.13 0.18 5.91
CA LEU A 29 13.43 -0.79 6.75
C LEU A 29 11.97 -0.38 6.95
N ILE A 30 11.09 -1.36 6.73
CA ILE A 30 9.67 -1.28 7.04
C ILE A 30 9.45 -1.93 8.39
N TYR A 31 8.72 -1.26 9.27
CA TYR A 31 8.42 -1.70 10.61
C TYR A 31 6.93 -2.00 10.77
N LYS A 32 6.59 -2.87 11.73
CA LYS A 32 5.24 -3.03 12.27
C LYS A 32 5.27 -3.50 13.72
N VAL A 33 4.23 -3.18 14.47
CA VAL A 33 4.00 -3.73 15.81
C VAL A 33 3.11 -4.97 15.68
N ASN A 34 3.66 -6.15 15.99
CA ASN A 34 2.91 -7.40 16.03
C ASN A 34 3.61 -8.34 17.03
N ASN A 35 3.07 -8.46 18.24
CA ASN A 35 3.74 -9.15 19.37
C ASN A 35 5.18 -8.62 19.61
N GLY A 36 5.36 -7.31 19.58
CA GLY A 36 6.63 -6.59 19.63
C GLY A 36 6.94 -5.90 18.29
N LEU A 37 8.01 -5.12 18.28
CA LEU A 37 8.46 -4.43 17.07
C LEU A 37 9.13 -5.44 16.12
N ARG A 38 8.72 -5.43 14.88
CA ARG A 38 9.30 -6.22 13.79
C ARG A 38 9.73 -5.32 12.65
N CYS A 39 10.75 -5.72 11.93
CA CYS A 39 11.22 -4.99 10.74
C CYS A 39 11.52 -5.93 9.58
N LYS A 40 11.47 -5.40 8.37
CA LYS A 40 11.88 -6.06 7.13
C LYS A 40 12.53 -5.06 6.17
N VAL A 41 13.36 -5.55 5.25
CA VAL A 41 13.67 -4.84 4.01
C VAL A 41 12.49 -5.01 3.05
N ASP A 42 12.26 -4.08 2.15
CA ASP A 42 11.18 -4.18 1.17
C ASP A 42 11.24 -5.51 0.39
N GLY A 43 10.10 -6.18 0.27
CA GLY A 43 9.99 -7.53 -0.32
C GLY A 43 10.43 -8.71 0.55
N GLY A 44 10.97 -8.48 1.77
CA GLY A 44 11.41 -9.52 2.69
C GLY A 44 10.38 -9.90 3.77
N ASP A 45 10.73 -10.91 4.56
CA ASP A 45 9.94 -11.33 5.71
C ASP A 45 10.20 -10.45 6.95
N PHE A 46 9.19 -10.33 7.81
CA PHE A 46 9.31 -9.61 9.06
C PHE A 46 10.07 -10.41 10.12
N ILE A 47 11.16 -9.85 10.61
CA ILE A 47 11.95 -10.37 11.73
C ILE A 47 11.79 -9.47 12.97
N ARG A 48 12.16 -9.97 14.14
CA ARG A 48 12.17 -9.16 15.36
C ARG A 48 13.17 -8.01 15.22
N SER A 49 12.73 -6.80 15.53
CA SER A 49 13.60 -5.62 15.54
C SER A 49 14.32 -5.48 16.88
N ASP A 50 15.62 -5.24 16.84
CA ASP A 50 16.46 -4.97 17.99
C ASP A 50 16.66 -3.46 18.21
N LEU A 51 15.69 -2.63 17.84
CA LEU A 51 15.70 -1.18 18.08
C LEU A 51 15.94 -0.89 19.57
N ARG A 52 16.98 -0.13 19.83
CA ARG A 52 17.36 0.26 21.20
C ARG A 52 16.69 1.57 21.59
N LEU A 53 16.59 1.83 22.88
CA LEU A 53 15.99 3.07 23.41
C LEU A 53 16.67 4.32 22.82
N ASN A 54 18.00 4.27 22.66
CA ASN A 54 18.76 5.37 22.05
C ASN A 54 18.37 5.66 20.59
N ASP A 55 17.96 4.63 19.84
CA ASP A 55 17.53 4.81 18.46
C ASP A 55 16.20 5.56 18.41
N LEU A 56 15.32 5.32 19.40
CA LEU A 56 14.04 6.01 19.52
C LEU A 56 14.18 7.52 19.85
N LEU A 57 15.28 7.91 20.51
CA LEU A 57 15.54 9.32 20.83
C LEU A 57 15.95 10.15 19.60
N ASN A 58 16.36 9.49 18.50
CA ASN A 58 16.79 10.13 17.26
C ASN A 58 15.74 9.99 16.15
N VAL A 59 14.52 9.56 16.47
CA VAL A 59 13.42 9.49 15.50
C VAL A 59 12.98 10.90 15.14
N LYS A 60 13.08 11.24 13.87
CA LYS A 60 12.61 12.49 13.29
C LYS A 60 11.12 12.41 12.95
N GLU A 61 10.73 11.33 12.29
CA GLU A 61 9.37 11.15 11.80
C GLU A 61 9.00 9.68 11.71
N ILE A 62 7.71 9.39 11.91
CA ILE A 62 7.08 8.10 11.64
C ILE A 62 6.20 8.23 10.40
N ILE A 63 6.58 7.57 9.33
CA ILE A 63 5.87 7.60 8.05
C ILE A 63 5.00 6.36 7.96
N LYS A 64 3.70 6.51 8.11
CA LYS A 64 2.74 5.41 7.92
C LYS A 64 2.70 5.00 6.45
N LEU A 65 2.83 3.71 6.21
CA LEU A 65 2.66 3.20 4.85
C LEU A 65 1.18 2.94 4.56
N PRO A 66 0.73 3.16 3.32
CA PRO A 66 -0.64 2.86 2.96
C PRO A 66 -0.94 1.39 3.22
N LYS A 67 -2.10 1.12 3.82
CA LYS A 67 -2.55 -0.26 4.06
C LYS A 67 -2.68 -0.98 2.72
N LYS A 68 -1.96 -2.09 2.58
CA LYS A 68 -2.09 -2.93 1.38
C LYS A 68 -3.53 -3.41 1.28
N LYS A 69 -4.18 -3.16 0.15
CA LYS A 69 -5.55 -3.61 -0.10
C LYS A 69 -5.61 -5.14 -0.08
N GLN A 70 -6.74 -5.68 0.34
CA GLN A 70 -6.98 -7.11 0.30
C GLN A 70 -7.94 -7.41 -0.85
N PHE A 71 -7.59 -8.39 -1.64
CA PHE A 71 -8.37 -8.86 -2.78
C PHE A 71 -8.78 -10.30 -2.59
N THR A 72 -9.97 -10.65 -3.06
CA THR A 72 -10.46 -12.03 -3.11
C THR A 72 -9.67 -12.84 -4.15
N ASN A 73 -9.76 -14.17 -4.08
CA ASN A 73 -9.13 -15.04 -5.06
C ASN A 73 -9.63 -14.78 -6.49
N ASP A 74 -10.91 -14.43 -6.65
CA ASP A 74 -11.51 -14.12 -7.95
C ASP A 74 -10.96 -12.80 -8.50
N GLU A 75 -10.84 -11.77 -7.68
CA GLU A 75 -10.23 -10.48 -8.05
C GLU A 75 -8.76 -10.66 -8.46
N LEU A 76 -8.00 -11.46 -7.71
CA LEU A 76 -6.61 -11.80 -8.06
C LEU A 76 -6.53 -12.60 -9.35
N ALA A 77 -7.47 -13.52 -9.61
CA ALA A 77 -7.52 -14.27 -10.87
C ALA A 77 -7.81 -13.34 -12.06
N ILE A 78 -8.72 -12.38 -11.89
CA ILE A 78 -8.99 -11.35 -12.90
C ILE A 78 -7.74 -10.52 -13.15
N MET A 79 -7.08 -10.02 -12.11
CA MET A 79 -5.83 -9.26 -12.25
C MET A 79 -4.76 -10.03 -13.03
N ARG A 80 -4.59 -11.33 -12.75
CA ARG A 80 -3.65 -12.20 -13.51
C ARG A 80 -4.01 -12.35 -14.98
N SER A 81 -5.31 -12.33 -15.31
CA SER A 81 -5.81 -12.50 -16.69
C SER A 81 -5.73 -11.21 -17.52
N LEU A 82 -5.54 -10.06 -16.89
CA LEU A 82 -5.43 -8.79 -17.60
C LEU A 82 -4.17 -8.74 -18.48
N PRO A 83 -4.25 -8.06 -19.65
CA PRO A 83 -3.07 -7.84 -20.47
C PRO A 83 -1.94 -7.18 -19.67
N LYS A 84 -0.69 -7.57 -19.91
CA LYS A 84 0.49 -6.98 -19.22
C LYS A 84 0.60 -5.46 -19.37
N ALA A 85 -0.02 -4.91 -20.40
CA ALA A 85 -0.09 -3.45 -20.59
C ALA A 85 -1.04 -2.76 -19.59
N CYS A 86 -1.97 -3.49 -18.96
CA CYS A 86 -2.86 -2.95 -17.92
C CYS A 86 -2.16 -3.10 -16.57
N VAL A 87 -1.45 -2.08 -16.13
CA VAL A 87 -0.59 -2.14 -14.92
C VAL A 87 -1.20 -1.45 -13.71
N TRP A 88 -2.18 -0.58 -13.92
CA TRP A 88 -2.88 0.14 -12.85
C TRP A 88 -4.38 -0.14 -12.89
N ILE A 89 -5.03 -0.08 -11.75
CA ILE A 89 -6.49 -0.19 -11.60
C ILE A 89 -6.97 0.87 -10.61
N ALA A 90 -8.06 1.55 -10.95
CA ALA A 90 -8.68 2.55 -10.10
C ALA A 90 -10.19 2.60 -10.33
N ARG A 91 -10.92 3.19 -9.37
CA ARG A 91 -12.37 3.37 -9.42
C ARG A 91 -12.68 4.86 -9.40
N ASP A 92 -13.51 5.29 -10.33
CA ASP A 92 -13.99 6.67 -10.42
C ASP A 92 -15.13 6.94 -9.42
N ASP A 93 -15.49 8.22 -9.24
CA ASP A 93 -16.58 8.66 -8.38
C ASP A 93 -17.94 8.06 -8.79
N ASN A 94 -18.18 7.88 -10.09
CA ASN A 94 -19.36 7.21 -10.65
C ASN A 94 -19.38 5.70 -10.41
N LYS A 95 -18.41 5.14 -9.67
CA LYS A 95 -18.19 3.73 -9.35
C LYS A 95 -17.71 2.84 -10.50
N ALA A 96 -17.50 3.38 -11.69
CA ALA A 96 -16.87 2.65 -12.78
C ALA A 96 -15.42 2.29 -12.43
N ILE A 97 -14.97 1.13 -12.86
CA ILE A 97 -13.62 0.65 -12.60
C ILE A 97 -12.84 0.54 -13.90
N TYR A 98 -11.61 1.04 -13.88
CA TYR A 98 -10.78 1.14 -15.07
C TYR A 98 -9.40 0.55 -14.84
N THR A 99 -8.79 0.05 -15.92
CA THR A 99 -7.36 -0.29 -15.96
C THR A 99 -6.62 0.66 -16.88
N PHE A 100 -5.37 0.94 -16.51
CA PHE A 100 -4.53 1.91 -17.20
C PHE A 100 -3.16 1.31 -17.49
N ASN A 101 -2.54 1.74 -18.58
CA ASN A 101 -1.16 1.34 -18.92
C ASN A 101 -0.09 2.23 -18.27
N ASN A 102 -0.44 3.46 -17.89
CA ASN A 102 0.40 4.39 -17.14
C ASN A 102 -0.29 4.75 -15.83
N LYS A 103 0.47 5.23 -14.85
CA LYS A 103 -0.12 5.70 -13.58
C LYS A 103 -1.11 6.82 -13.89
N PRO A 104 -2.41 6.65 -13.56
CA PRO A 104 -3.38 7.71 -13.73
C PRO A 104 -3.22 8.77 -12.64
N GLU A 105 -3.66 9.97 -12.95
CA GLU A 105 -3.79 11.09 -12.03
C GLU A 105 -5.26 11.30 -11.70
N LYS A 106 -5.55 11.63 -10.46
CA LYS A 106 -6.91 11.90 -9.99
C LYS A 106 -7.25 13.35 -10.24
N ASP A 107 -8.36 13.61 -10.93
CA ASP A 107 -8.98 14.93 -11.02
C ASP A 107 -10.26 15.00 -10.15
N ASP A 108 -11.15 15.94 -10.41
CA ASP A 108 -12.34 16.18 -9.57
C ASP A 108 -13.36 15.02 -9.61
N GLU A 109 -13.43 14.22 -10.67
CA GLU A 109 -14.44 13.18 -10.87
C GLU A 109 -13.88 11.85 -11.38
N LEU A 110 -12.69 11.84 -11.97
CA LEU A 110 -12.14 10.72 -12.71
C LEU A 110 -10.68 10.47 -12.39
N TRP A 111 -10.26 9.21 -12.58
CA TRP A 111 -8.86 8.87 -12.78
C TRP A 111 -8.51 8.97 -14.26
N ASN A 112 -7.57 9.83 -14.60
CA ASN A 112 -7.22 10.15 -15.98
C ASN A 112 -5.74 9.89 -16.29
N ASN A 113 -5.46 9.46 -17.51
CA ASN A 113 -4.10 9.41 -18.04
C ASN A 113 -4.08 9.65 -19.54
N ASN A 114 -2.88 9.88 -20.09
CA ASN A 114 -2.67 10.06 -21.54
C ASN A 114 -2.48 8.72 -22.29
N GLY A 115 -2.83 7.60 -21.67
CA GLY A 115 -2.62 6.25 -22.19
C GLY A 115 -3.89 5.51 -22.56
N VAL A 116 -3.74 4.19 -22.77
CA VAL A 116 -4.88 3.31 -23.04
C VAL A 116 -5.61 3.03 -21.73
N ILE A 117 -6.91 3.29 -21.75
CA ILE A 117 -7.85 3.02 -20.66
C ILE A 117 -8.77 1.89 -21.10
N LYS A 118 -9.03 0.94 -20.21
CA LYS A 118 -10.03 -0.11 -20.42
C LYS A 118 -10.97 -0.17 -19.23
N GLU A 119 -12.23 -0.02 -19.49
CA GLU A 119 -13.29 -0.20 -18.51
C GLU A 119 -13.50 -1.69 -18.22
N LEU A 120 -13.72 -2.02 -16.94
CA LEU A 120 -14.00 -3.35 -16.45
C LEU A 120 -15.50 -3.51 -16.10
N ASP A 121 -16.39 -3.16 -17.04
CA ASP A 121 -17.85 -3.15 -16.87
C ASP A 121 -18.42 -4.40 -16.22
N LEU A 122 -17.98 -5.57 -16.67
CA LEU A 122 -18.46 -6.86 -16.18
C LEU A 122 -18.05 -7.13 -14.72
N PHE A 123 -17.06 -6.40 -14.21
CA PHE A 123 -16.46 -6.62 -12.90
C PHE A 123 -16.68 -5.48 -11.91
N GLN A 124 -17.60 -4.54 -12.22
CA GLN A 124 -17.90 -3.39 -11.36
C GLN A 124 -18.34 -3.79 -9.95
N HIS A 125 -18.98 -4.95 -9.80
CA HIS A 125 -19.41 -5.52 -8.52
C HIS A 125 -18.27 -6.14 -7.69
N LEU A 126 -17.10 -6.30 -8.27
CA LEU A 126 -15.88 -6.76 -7.62
C LEU A 126 -14.97 -5.57 -7.27
N PHE A 127 -13.81 -5.86 -6.69
CA PHE A 127 -12.83 -4.84 -6.32
C PHE A 127 -13.39 -3.77 -5.37
N ASN A 128 -14.24 -4.18 -4.43
CA ASN A 128 -14.88 -3.27 -3.48
C ASN A 128 -13.86 -2.58 -2.53
N SER A 129 -12.64 -3.11 -2.44
CA SER A 129 -11.54 -2.48 -1.71
C SER A 129 -10.89 -1.32 -2.47
N ILE A 130 -11.19 -1.17 -3.77
CA ILE A 130 -10.77 -0.02 -4.57
C ILE A 130 -11.93 0.97 -4.59
N THR A 131 -11.72 2.15 -4.03
CA THR A 131 -12.75 3.18 -3.88
C THR A 131 -12.30 4.50 -4.48
N TRP A 132 -13.25 5.41 -4.70
CA TRP A 132 -12.93 6.76 -5.15
C TRP A 132 -12.11 7.53 -4.11
N GLU A 133 -12.28 7.26 -2.82
CA GLU A 133 -11.58 7.92 -1.73
C GLU A 133 -10.09 7.57 -1.66
N ASP A 134 -9.64 6.57 -2.44
CA ASP A 134 -8.22 6.23 -2.49
C ASP A 134 -7.40 7.41 -3.03
N GLU A 135 -6.28 7.70 -2.38
CA GLU A 135 -5.36 8.75 -2.80
C GLU A 135 -4.46 8.31 -3.97
N GLU A 136 -4.25 7.00 -4.10
CA GLU A 136 -3.38 6.39 -5.09
C GLU A 136 -4.09 5.24 -5.82
N PRO A 137 -3.85 5.08 -7.13
CA PRO A 137 -4.35 3.93 -7.88
C PRO A 137 -3.61 2.66 -7.44
N VAL A 138 -4.23 1.51 -7.64
CA VAL A 138 -3.63 0.21 -7.32
C VAL A 138 -2.68 -0.22 -8.43
N PHE A 139 -1.43 -0.53 -8.07
CA PHE A 139 -0.47 -1.16 -8.99
C PHE A 139 -0.65 -2.67 -8.95
N ILE A 140 -1.05 -3.25 -10.09
CA ILE A 140 -1.50 -4.64 -10.15
C ILE A 140 -0.37 -5.63 -9.82
N ASP A 141 0.86 -5.36 -10.27
CA ASP A 141 2.00 -6.25 -10.08
C ASP A 141 2.49 -6.32 -8.61
N ASP A 142 1.99 -5.44 -7.72
CA ASP A 142 2.19 -5.57 -6.26
C ASP A 142 1.39 -6.73 -5.64
N TYR A 143 0.41 -7.27 -6.37
CA TYR A 143 -0.53 -8.28 -5.88
C TYR A 143 -0.49 -9.60 -6.64
N VAL A 144 -0.07 -9.59 -7.89
CA VAL A 144 -0.04 -10.77 -8.75
C VAL A 144 1.19 -10.80 -9.64
N GLU A 145 1.74 -11.99 -9.85
CA GLU A 145 2.75 -12.25 -10.89
C GLU A 145 2.04 -12.56 -12.21
N ARG A 146 2.51 -11.92 -13.32
CA ARG A 146 1.90 -12.04 -14.66
C ARG A 146 2.92 -12.26 -15.75
#